data_3b05078f8eb0ced425129ed970eb35e1
#
_entry.id   3b05078f8eb0ced425129ed970eb35e1
#
_cell.length_a   1.000
_cell.length_b   1.000
_cell.length_c   1.000
_cell.angle_alpha   90.00
_cell.angle_beta   90.00
_cell.angle_gamma   90.00
#
_symmetry.space_group_name_H-M   'P 1'
#
loop_
_entity.id
_entity.type
_entity.pdbx_description
1 polymer ?
#
loop_
_entity_poly.entity_id
_entity_poly.type
_entity_poly.pdbx_seq_one_letter_code
_entity_poly.pdbx_strand_id
1 'polypeptide(L)'
;GDVQSGKTSHMFGLMCAAADEGFVNFILLTTDNILLQQQTFKRAEADLCDFCICDENDYLKFVQNNMRKPAVIVLKKNGRILKQWKNNLSSTNFVAGNPLFIIDDEADAASLNTKVNKNAQSTINKNLEEIKKTTTSSIYMEVTGTPQSILLQTIRSGWKPYFIYYFRPVSYTHLRATRPEPI
;
A
#
# COMPACT_ATOMS: atom_id res chain seq x y z
N GLY A 1 18.29 -11.58 1.27
CA GLY A 1 18.28 -11.38 2.68
C GLY A 1 17.06 -10.67 3.20
N ASP A 2 16.68 -11.01 4.37
CA ASP A 2 15.43 -10.73 5.08
C ASP A 2 15.14 -9.27 5.50
N VAL A 3 15.54 -8.27 4.74
CA VAL A 3 15.33 -6.86 5.08
C VAL A 3 13.89 -6.40 4.80
N GLN A 4 13.09 -7.20 4.07
CA GLN A 4 11.74 -6.81 3.65
C GLN A 4 10.62 -7.15 4.65
N SER A 5 10.84 -8.04 5.62
CA SER A 5 9.79 -8.52 6.52
C SER A 5 9.22 -7.43 7.45
N GLY A 6 10.02 -6.50 7.92
CA GLY A 6 9.61 -5.43 8.82
C GLY A 6 8.62 -4.43 8.20
N LYS A 7 8.84 -4.00 6.96
CA LYS A 7 7.98 -3.02 6.28
C LYS A 7 6.53 -3.50 6.13
N THR A 8 6.35 -4.73 5.65
CA THR A 8 5.01 -5.30 5.42
C THR A 8 4.22 -5.42 6.72
N SER A 9 4.83 -5.90 7.80
CA SER A 9 4.18 -6.00 9.10
C SER A 9 3.74 -4.63 9.65
N HIS A 10 4.53 -3.59 9.40
CA HIS A 10 4.18 -2.22 9.76
C HIS A 10 3.00 -1.68 8.95
N MET A 11 2.98 -1.94 7.64
CA MET A 11 1.85 -1.55 6.79
C MET A 11 0.56 -2.21 7.29
N PHE A 12 0.60 -3.50 7.64
CA PHE A 12 -0.57 -4.20 8.16
C PHE A 12 -1.00 -3.67 9.54
N GLY A 13 -0.05 -3.40 10.44
CA GLY A 13 -0.36 -2.75 11.72
C GLY A 13 -1.02 -1.39 11.55
N LEU A 14 -0.56 -0.60 10.58
CA LEU A 14 -1.16 0.69 10.27
C LEU A 14 -2.56 0.55 9.65
N MET A 15 -2.79 -0.47 8.81
CA MET A 15 -4.14 -0.78 8.29
C MET A 15 -5.10 -1.15 9.42
N CYS A 16 -4.66 -1.97 10.39
CA CYS A 16 -5.46 -2.31 11.57
C CYS A 16 -5.82 -1.05 12.37
N ALA A 17 -4.84 -0.20 12.68
CA ALA A 17 -5.08 1.04 13.40
C ALA A 17 -6.02 1.99 12.64
N ALA A 18 -5.87 2.12 11.32
CA ALA A 18 -6.76 2.92 10.49
C ALA A 18 -8.18 2.34 10.41
N ALA A 19 -8.32 1.00 10.42
CA ALA A 19 -9.63 0.35 10.46
C ALA A 19 -10.34 0.64 11.79
N ASP A 20 -9.63 0.67 12.91
CA ASP A 20 -10.16 1.06 14.21
C ASP A 20 -10.65 2.53 14.21
N GLU A 21 -10.04 3.39 13.40
CA GLU A 21 -10.46 4.79 13.18
C GLU A 21 -11.56 4.95 12.10
N GLY A 22 -12.09 3.84 11.58
CA GLY A 22 -13.24 3.84 10.66
C GLY A 22 -12.90 3.77 9.18
N PHE A 23 -11.65 3.51 8.80
CA PHE A 23 -11.33 3.20 7.41
C PHE A 23 -11.83 1.80 7.05
N VAL A 24 -12.60 1.72 5.97
CA VAL A 24 -13.19 0.44 5.50
C VAL A 24 -12.66 0.00 4.15
N ASN A 25 -12.00 0.89 3.40
CA ASN A 25 -11.46 0.60 2.09
C ASN A 25 -9.96 0.89 2.05
N PHE A 26 -9.17 -0.13 1.70
CA PHE A 26 -7.73 -0.05 1.58
C PHE A 26 -7.29 -0.54 0.20
N ILE A 27 -6.32 0.12 -0.39
CA ILE A 27 -5.60 -0.35 -1.58
C ILE A 27 -4.13 -0.49 -1.21
N LEU A 28 -3.59 -1.68 -1.40
CA LEU A 28 -2.17 -1.96 -1.26
C LEU A 28 -1.56 -2.13 -2.65
N LEU A 29 -0.75 -1.16 -3.06
CA LEU A 29 -0.06 -1.18 -4.34
C LEU A 29 1.27 -1.91 -4.20
N THR A 30 1.51 -2.85 -5.09
CA THR A 30 2.79 -3.54 -5.23
C THR A 30 3.43 -3.15 -6.57
N THR A 31 4.69 -3.52 -6.77
CA THR A 31 5.34 -3.40 -8.08
C THR A 31 4.57 -4.18 -9.15
N ASP A 32 4.82 -3.90 -10.43
CA ASP A 32 4.21 -4.65 -11.56
C ASP A 32 4.90 -6.03 -11.73
N ASN A 33 4.97 -6.80 -10.63
CA ASN A 33 5.52 -8.14 -10.58
C ASN A 33 4.49 -9.11 -9.98
N ILE A 34 4.12 -10.13 -10.74
CA ILE A 34 3.08 -11.11 -10.36
C ILE A 34 3.47 -11.86 -9.09
N LEU A 35 4.73 -12.31 -8.97
CA LEU A 35 5.18 -13.10 -7.83
C LEU A 35 5.15 -12.28 -6.53
N LEU A 36 5.60 -11.03 -6.60
CA LEU A 36 5.58 -10.12 -5.44
C LEU A 36 4.14 -9.78 -5.02
N GLN A 37 3.26 -9.52 -5.98
CA GLN A 37 1.85 -9.27 -5.70
C GLN A 37 1.20 -10.49 -5.03
N GLN A 38 1.41 -11.70 -5.56
CA GLN A 38 0.88 -12.92 -4.96
C GLN A 38 1.45 -13.21 -3.57
N GLN A 39 2.73 -12.93 -3.35
CA GLN A 39 3.36 -13.07 -2.06
C GLN A 39 2.76 -12.09 -1.03
N THR A 40 2.58 -10.83 -1.42
CA THR A 40 1.95 -9.81 -0.57
C THR A 40 0.49 -10.16 -0.29
N PHE A 41 -0.25 -10.64 -1.29
CA PHE A 41 -1.63 -11.09 -1.12
C PHE A 41 -1.75 -12.22 -0.11
N LYS A 42 -0.96 -13.29 -0.25
CA LYS A 42 -0.96 -14.42 0.72
C LYS A 42 -0.59 -14.00 2.13
N ARG A 43 0.36 -13.08 2.27
CA ARG A 43 0.71 -12.53 3.59
C ARG A 43 -0.44 -11.72 4.18
N ALA A 44 -1.12 -10.90 3.37
CA ALA A 44 -2.28 -10.17 3.83
C ALA A 44 -3.41 -11.10 4.28
N GLU A 45 -3.67 -12.20 3.56
CA GLU A 45 -4.65 -13.22 3.97
C GLU A 45 -4.29 -13.90 5.30
N ALA A 46 -2.98 -14.14 5.54
CA ALA A 46 -2.52 -14.78 6.77
C ALA A 46 -2.53 -13.84 7.98
N ASP A 47 -2.13 -12.58 7.79
CA ASP A 47 -1.87 -11.65 8.88
C ASP A 47 -3.08 -10.74 9.21
N LEU A 48 -3.99 -10.51 8.25
CA LEU A 48 -5.17 -9.64 8.39
C LEU A 48 -6.48 -10.45 8.45
N CYS A 49 -6.63 -11.31 9.45
CA CYS A 49 -7.74 -12.26 9.57
C CYS A 49 -9.14 -11.61 9.63
N ASP A 50 -9.22 -10.38 10.14
CA ASP A 50 -10.48 -9.64 10.27
C ASP A 50 -10.81 -8.77 9.05
N PHE A 51 -9.99 -8.84 7.99
CA PHE A 51 -10.17 -8.11 6.76
C PHE A 51 -10.69 -9.00 5.63
N CYS A 52 -11.36 -8.39 4.66
CA CYS A 52 -11.66 -9.00 3.37
C CYS A 52 -10.52 -8.70 2.40
N ILE A 53 -9.68 -9.69 2.14
CA ILE A 53 -8.53 -9.52 1.23
C ILE A 53 -8.97 -9.85 -0.20
N CYS A 54 -8.77 -8.92 -1.11
CA CYS A 54 -9.11 -9.03 -2.52
C CYS A 54 -7.87 -8.86 -3.40
N ASP A 55 -7.80 -9.61 -4.48
CA ASP A 55 -6.82 -9.37 -5.55
C ASP A 55 -7.42 -8.54 -6.70
N GLU A 56 -6.67 -8.40 -7.79
CA GLU A 56 -7.09 -7.62 -8.96
C GLU A 56 -8.35 -8.18 -9.67
N ASN A 57 -8.72 -9.46 -9.43
CA ASN A 57 -9.85 -10.14 -10.03
C ASN A 57 -11.06 -10.27 -9.10
N ASP A 58 -10.89 -9.97 -7.82
CA ASP A 58 -11.85 -10.21 -6.75
C ASP A 58 -12.91 -9.10 -6.60
N TYR A 59 -13.31 -8.44 -7.69
CA TYR A 59 -14.32 -7.38 -7.61
C TYR A 59 -15.64 -7.84 -7.01
N LEU A 60 -16.13 -9.03 -7.40
CA LEU A 60 -17.36 -9.59 -6.84
C LEU A 60 -17.24 -9.85 -5.34
N LYS A 61 -16.11 -10.37 -4.87
CA LYS A 61 -15.82 -10.57 -3.45
C LYS A 61 -15.84 -9.25 -2.69
N PHE A 62 -15.24 -8.20 -3.27
CA PHE A 62 -15.27 -6.85 -2.70
C PHE A 62 -16.69 -6.32 -2.55
N VAL A 63 -17.51 -6.40 -3.60
CA VAL A 63 -18.92 -5.94 -3.58
C VAL A 63 -19.76 -6.76 -2.60
N GLN A 64 -19.59 -8.09 -2.57
CA GLN A 64 -20.32 -8.97 -1.66
C GLN A 64 -19.95 -8.76 -0.20
N ASN A 65 -18.70 -8.36 0.08
CA ASN A 65 -18.28 -7.98 1.43
C ASN A 65 -19.09 -6.79 1.96
N ASN A 66 -19.43 -5.84 1.10
CA ASN A 66 -20.30 -4.71 1.42
C ASN A 66 -20.01 -4.08 2.80
N MET A 67 -18.76 -3.79 3.08
CA MET A 67 -18.26 -3.21 4.34
C MET A 67 -18.49 -4.05 5.61
N ARG A 68 -18.84 -5.34 5.50
CA ARG A 68 -18.97 -6.23 6.68
C ARG A 68 -17.64 -6.37 7.42
N LYS A 69 -16.54 -6.33 6.66
CA LYS A 69 -15.17 -6.24 7.15
C LYS A 69 -14.45 -5.13 6.40
N PRO A 70 -13.44 -4.49 6.98
CA PRO A 70 -12.55 -3.65 6.19
C PRO A 70 -11.97 -4.45 5.02
N ALA A 71 -11.93 -3.87 3.83
CA ALA A 71 -11.46 -4.55 2.62
C ALA A 71 -10.08 -4.05 2.22
N VAL A 72 -9.14 -4.96 1.94
CA VAL A 72 -7.83 -4.66 1.38
C VAL A 72 -7.76 -5.21 -0.05
N ILE A 73 -7.52 -4.33 -1.01
CA ILE A 73 -7.40 -4.68 -2.42
C ILE A 73 -5.91 -4.61 -2.79
N VAL A 74 -5.30 -5.75 -3.06
CA VAL A 74 -3.87 -5.87 -3.40
C VAL A 74 -3.69 -5.79 -4.91
N LEU A 75 -3.18 -4.68 -5.40
CA LEU A 75 -3.06 -4.36 -6.83
C LEU A 75 -1.60 -4.17 -7.26
N LYS A 76 -1.29 -4.61 -8.47
CA LYS A 76 -0.03 -4.20 -9.14
C LYS A 76 -0.11 -2.75 -9.65
N LYS A 77 0.99 -2.03 -9.61
CA LYS A 77 1.13 -0.70 -10.23
C LYS A 77 1.17 -0.82 -11.76
N ASN A 78 0.03 -1.16 -12.33
CA ASN A 78 -0.19 -1.34 -13.76
C ASN A 78 -1.36 -0.48 -14.22
N GLY A 79 -1.14 0.32 -15.28
CA GLY A 79 -2.13 1.30 -15.73
C GLY A 79 -3.49 0.69 -16.12
N ARG A 80 -3.51 -0.54 -16.68
CA ARG A 80 -4.74 -1.25 -17.05
C ARG A 80 -5.52 -1.68 -15.81
N ILE A 81 -4.82 -2.27 -14.82
CA ILE A 81 -5.43 -2.75 -13.57
C ILE A 81 -5.99 -1.58 -12.77
N LEU A 82 -5.22 -0.51 -12.63
CA LEU A 82 -5.67 0.70 -11.92
C LEU A 82 -6.87 1.36 -12.61
N LYS A 83 -6.91 1.41 -13.95
CA LYS A 83 -8.07 1.89 -14.69
C LYS A 83 -9.30 1.02 -14.46
N GLN A 84 -9.14 -0.30 -14.45
CA GLN A 84 -10.23 -1.24 -14.16
C GLN A 84 -10.78 -1.00 -12.75
N TRP A 85 -9.90 -0.94 -11.75
CA TRP A 85 -10.32 -0.74 -10.36
C TRP A 85 -10.88 0.65 -10.09
N LYS A 86 -10.40 1.69 -10.79
CA LYS A 86 -11.06 3.00 -10.79
C LYS A 86 -12.52 2.89 -11.19
N ASN A 87 -12.82 2.17 -12.28
CA ASN A 87 -14.20 1.97 -12.74
C ASN A 87 -15.01 1.13 -11.73
N ASN A 88 -14.44 0.06 -11.19
CA ASN A 88 -15.06 -0.79 -10.19
C ASN A 88 -15.46 0.01 -8.93
N LEU A 89 -14.55 0.80 -8.39
CA LEU A 89 -14.79 1.65 -7.22
C LEU A 89 -15.86 2.71 -7.51
N SER A 90 -15.80 3.37 -8.68
CA SER A 90 -16.80 4.35 -9.08
C SER A 90 -18.21 3.78 -9.24
N SER A 91 -18.30 2.48 -9.56
CA SER A 91 -19.57 1.76 -9.73
C SER A 91 -20.12 1.17 -8.43
N THR A 92 -19.37 1.29 -7.34
CA THR A 92 -19.72 0.66 -6.05
C THR A 92 -20.28 1.72 -5.09
N ASN A 93 -21.56 1.63 -4.78
CA ASN A 93 -22.32 2.67 -4.06
C ASN A 93 -21.73 3.06 -2.70
N PHE A 94 -21.13 2.12 -1.97
CA PHE A 94 -20.61 2.38 -0.63
C PHE A 94 -19.22 3.03 -0.62
N VAL A 95 -18.54 3.15 -1.76
CA VAL A 95 -17.18 3.70 -1.80
C VAL A 95 -17.18 5.22 -1.63
N ALA A 96 -18.08 5.92 -2.29
CA ALA A 96 -18.07 7.39 -2.36
C ALA A 96 -18.13 8.07 -0.98
N GLY A 97 -18.90 7.53 -0.05
CA GLY A 97 -19.10 8.08 1.30
C GLY A 97 -18.12 7.57 2.36
N ASN A 98 -17.21 6.68 2.01
CA ASN A 98 -16.30 6.06 2.98
C ASN A 98 -14.83 6.40 2.66
N PRO A 99 -13.98 6.58 3.69
CA PRO A 99 -12.58 6.93 3.48
C PRO A 99 -11.81 5.79 2.80
N LEU A 100 -10.89 6.16 1.92
CA LEU A 100 -9.99 5.25 1.19
C LEU A 100 -8.54 5.47 1.63
N PHE A 101 -7.87 4.41 2.03
CA PHE A 101 -6.45 4.45 2.36
C PHE A 101 -5.63 3.70 1.31
N ILE A 102 -4.78 4.40 0.60
CA ILE A 102 -3.90 3.84 -0.43
C ILE A 102 -2.49 3.78 0.14
N ILE A 103 -1.91 2.59 0.16
CA ILE A 103 -0.53 2.35 0.57
C ILE A 103 0.25 1.87 -0.64
N ASP A 104 1.32 2.59 -0.99
CA ASP A 104 2.21 2.26 -2.09
C ASP A 104 3.51 1.65 -1.54
N ASP A 105 3.62 0.32 -1.64
CA ASP A 105 4.84 -0.40 -1.28
C ASP A 105 5.86 -0.32 -2.41
N GLU A 106 7.11 -0.05 -2.06
CA GLU A 106 8.21 0.16 -3.01
C GLU A 106 7.93 1.32 -4.01
N ALA A 107 7.52 2.46 -3.48
CA ALA A 107 7.23 3.66 -4.28
C ALA A 107 8.41 4.13 -5.15
N ASP A 108 9.63 3.76 -4.78
CA ASP A 108 10.88 4.05 -5.49
C ASP A 108 11.18 3.10 -6.68
N ALA A 109 10.54 1.95 -6.76
CA ALA A 109 10.82 0.95 -7.81
C ALA A 109 10.56 1.44 -9.24
N ALA A 110 9.73 2.46 -9.41
CA ALA A 110 9.44 3.08 -10.71
C ALA A 110 10.52 4.06 -11.21
N SER A 111 11.53 4.41 -10.39
CA SER A 111 12.49 5.48 -10.69
C SER A 111 13.66 5.08 -11.58
N LEU A 112 13.90 3.79 -11.80
CA LEU A 112 15.18 3.30 -12.36
C LEU A 112 15.24 3.14 -13.88
N ASN A 113 14.17 3.37 -14.66
CA ASN A 113 14.21 3.21 -16.10
C ASN A 113 13.66 4.38 -16.93
N THR A 114 14.54 4.89 -17.76
CA THR A 114 14.50 5.94 -18.76
C THR A 114 13.33 5.93 -19.74
N LYS A 115 12.98 7.12 -20.22
CA LYS A 115 12.11 7.57 -21.36
C LYS A 115 10.85 6.77 -21.72
N VAL A 116 10.88 5.44 -21.84
CA VAL A 116 9.69 4.59 -22.10
C VAL A 116 8.75 4.57 -20.89
N ASN A 117 9.29 4.74 -19.70
CA ASN A 117 8.54 4.73 -18.44
C ASN A 117 7.80 6.03 -18.12
N LYS A 118 8.12 7.15 -18.77
CA LYS A 118 7.44 8.43 -18.49
C LYS A 118 5.95 8.39 -18.83
N ASN A 119 5.59 7.78 -19.95
CA ASN A 119 4.18 7.66 -20.35
C ASN A 119 3.43 6.65 -19.51
N ALA A 120 4.07 5.51 -19.17
CA ALA A 120 3.49 4.50 -18.27
C ALA A 120 3.30 5.06 -16.86
N GLN A 121 4.29 5.76 -16.32
CA GLN A 121 4.22 6.42 -15.01
C GLN A 121 3.19 7.54 -14.99
N SER A 122 3.07 8.34 -16.05
CA SER A 122 2.01 9.34 -16.20
C SER A 122 0.62 8.70 -16.18
N THR A 123 0.44 7.55 -16.84
CA THR A 123 -0.83 6.81 -16.83
C THR A 123 -1.16 6.24 -15.46
N ILE A 124 -0.18 5.68 -14.75
CA ILE A 124 -0.33 5.18 -13.38
C ILE A 124 -0.76 6.32 -12.45
N ASN A 125 -0.03 7.44 -12.46
CA ASN A 125 -0.33 8.59 -11.61
C ASN A 125 -1.72 9.17 -11.91
N LYS A 126 -2.10 9.28 -13.19
CA LYS A 126 -3.44 9.72 -13.59
C LYS A 126 -4.52 8.79 -13.02
N ASN A 127 -4.36 7.49 -13.16
CA ASN A 127 -5.34 6.53 -12.64
C ASN A 127 -5.41 6.55 -11.11
N LEU A 128 -4.30 6.76 -10.41
CA LEU A 128 -4.29 6.92 -8.94
C LEU A 128 -5.03 8.18 -8.51
N GLU A 129 -4.82 9.31 -9.20
CA GLU A 129 -5.60 10.53 -8.93
C GLU A 129 -7.10 10.33 -9.19
N GLU A 130 -7.46 9.59 -10.23
CA GLU A 130 -8.86 9.24 -10.51
C GLU A 130 -9.43 8.27 -9.45
N ILE A 131 -8.64 7.33 -8.92
CA ILE A 131 -9.04 6.48 -7.80
C ILE A 131 -9.30 7.31 -6.54
N LYS A 132 -8.43 8.24 -6.21
CA LYS A 132 -8.63 9.14 -5.06
C LYS A 132 -9.96 9.91 -5.16
N LYS A 133 -10.39 10.28 -6.35
CA LYS A 133 -11.65 10.98 -6.60
C LYS A 133 -12.89 10.10 -6.51
N THR A 134 -12.77 8.79 -6.37
CA THR A 134 -13.92 7.89 -6.18
C THR A 134 -14.56 8.02 -4.80
N THR A 135 -13.90 8.69 -3.88
CA THR A 135 -14.34 8.94 -2.51
C THR A 135 -14.13 10.40 -2.13
N THR A 136 -14.87 10.86 -1.12
CA THR A 136 -14.73 12.22 -0.57
C THR A 136 -13.50 12.39 0.32
N SER A 137 -12.93 11.31 0.83
CA SER A 137 -11.75 11.33 1.72
C SER A 137 -10.77 10.23 1.35
N SER A 138 -9.54 10.59 1.03
CA SER A 138 -8.49 9.62 0.74
C SER A 138 -7.16 10.01 1.36
N ILE A 139 -6.43 9.00 1.84
CA ILE A 139 -5.03 9.11 2.26
C ILE A 139 -4.17 8.30 1.29
N TYR A 140 -3.05 8.87 0.88
CA TYR A 140 -2.05 8.19 0.08
C TYR A 140 -0.72 8.19 0.82
N MET A 141 -0.18 7.01 1.06
CA MET A 141 1.08 6.80 1.78
C MET A 141 2.07 6.03 0.91
N GLU A 142 3.25 6.58 0.76
CA GLU A 142 4.38 5.93 0.10
C GLU A 142 5.28 5.26 1.14
N VAL A 143 5.61 3.99 0.90
CA VAL A 143 6.54 3.21 1.71
C VAL A 143 7.74 2.84 0.85
N THR A 144 8.94 3.11 1.34
CA THR A 144 10.18 2.85 0.59
C THR A 144 11.32 2.42 1.49
N GLY A 145 12.22 1.61 0.95
CA GLY A 145 13.53 1.31 1.55
C GLY A 145 14.60 2.37 1.23
N THR A 146 14.35 3.25 0.23
CA THR A 146 15.29 4.26 -0.26
C THR A 146 14.67 5.66 -0.27
N PRO A 147 14.48 6.29 0.90
CA PRO A 147 13.78 7.57 1.03
C PRO A 147 14.41 8.70 0.21
N GLN A 148 15.69 8.62 -0.09
CA GLN A 148 16.39 9.63 -0.91
C GLN A 148 15.82 9.73 -2.33
N SER A 149 15.39 8.62 -2.93
CA SER A 149 14.81 8.61 -4.28
C SER A 149 13.46 9.30 -4.32
N ILE A 150 12.63 9.10 -3.31
CA ILE A 150 11.33 9.79 -3.18
C ILE A 150 11.53 11.30 -2.98
N LEU A 151 12.46 11.71 -2.12
CA LEU A 151 12.75 13.13 -1.89
C LEU A 151 13.23 13.83 -3.18
N LEU A 152 14.05 13.16 -4.00
CA LEU A 152 14.47 13.69 -5.30
C LEU A 152 13.32 13.79 -6.30
N GLN A 153 12.39 12.83 -6.31
CA GLN A 153 11.19 12.88 -7.13
C GLN A 153 10.27 14.02 -6.71
N THR A 154 10.09 14.21 -5.41
CA THR A 154 9.29 15.29 -4.83
C THR A 154 9.79 16.67 -5.27
N ILE A 155 11.10 16.88 -5.25
CA ILE A 155 11.72 18.13 -5.71
C ILE A 155 11.43 18.37 -7.22
N ARG A 156 11.43 17.31 -8.03
CA ARG A 156 11.20 17.42 -9.50
C ARG A 156 9.72 17.53 -9.87
N SER A 157 8.83 16.93 -9.12
CA SER A 157 7.39 16.87 -9.43
C SER A 157 6.57 17.97 -8.76
N GLY A 158 7.14 18.69 -7.78
CA GLY A 158 6.42 19.66 -6.95
C GLY A 158 5.50 19.00 -5.91
N TRP A 159 5.48 17.69 -5.84
CA TRP A 159 4.70 16.94 -4.86
C TRP A 159 5.36 17.05 -3.48
N LYS A 160 4.65 17.56 -2.49
CA LYS A 160 5.17 17.66 -1.12
C LYS A 160 4.37 16.72 -0.22
N PRO A 161 5.03 15.76 0.45
CA PRO A 161 4.36 14.97 1.47
C PRO A 161 3.98 15.86 2.66
N TYR A 162 2.84 15.59 3.29
CA TYR A 162 2.42 16.28 4.51
C TYR A 162 3.37 16.01 5.67
N PHE A 163 3.91 14.79 5.75
CA PHE A 163 4.92 14.40 6.73
C PHE A 163 5.80 13.29 6.16
N ILE A 164 6.97 13.11 6.74
CA ILE A 164 7.90 12.02 6.46
C ILE A 164 8.23 11.36 7.79
N TYR A 165 8.03 10.05 7.87
CA TYR A 165 8.39 9.27 9.04
C TYR A 165 9.49 8.29 8.71
N TYR A 166 10.62 8.39 9.43
CA TYR A 166 11.73 7.47 9.31
C TYR A 166 11.59 6.35 10.32
N PHE A 167 11.37 5.16 9.80
CA PHE A 167 11.37 3.96 10.61
C PHE A 167 12.82 3.51 10.85
N ARG A 168 13.28 3.56 12.10
CA ARG A 168 14.54 2.95 12.48
C ARG A 168 14.26 1.51 12.87
N PRO A 169 14.81 0.49 12.15
CA PRO A 169 14.72 -0.88 12.61
C PRO A 169 15.36 -0.96 13.98
N VAL A 170 14.62 -1.51 14.95
CA VAL A 170 15.20 -1.78 16.27
C VAL A 170 16.25 -2.85 16.05
N SER A 171 17.50 -2.48 16.18
CA SER A 171 18.61 -3.41 16.14
C SER A 171 18.50 -4.30 17.38
N TYR A 172 18.14 -5.56 17.22
CA TYR A 172 18.10 -6.57 18.27
C TYR A 172 19.51 -6.93 18.81
N THR A 173 20.56 -6.21 18.44
CA THR A 173 21.93 -6.47 18.85
C THR A 173 22.24 -6.10 20.31
N HIS A 174 21.28 -5.55 21.07
CA HIS A 174 21.50 -5.17 22.47
C HIS A 174 20.72 -5.97 23.51
N LEU A 175 20.07 -7.06 23.16
CA LEU A 175 19.54 -8.02 24.13
C LEU A 175 20.46 -9.26 24.22
N ARG A 176 21.75 -9.07 24.42
CA ARG A 176 22.55 -10.08 25.11
C ARG A 176 22.17 -10.01 26.58
N ALA A 177 21.30 -10.91 26.99
CA ALA A 177 21.14 -11.22 28.40
C ALA A 177 22.52 -11.53 28.97
N THR A 178 23.08 -10.65 29.77
CA THR A 178 24.19 -10.97 30.66
C THR A 178 23.66 -12.05 31.60
N ARG A 179 24.08 -13.30 31.42
CA ARG A 179 23.93 -14.34 32.44
C ARG A 179 24.62 -13.81 33.71
N PRO A 180 23.92 -13.84 34.87
CA PRO A 180 24.63 -13.62 36.12
C PRO A 180 25.63 -14.79 36.30
N GLU A 181 26.86 -14.44 36.59
CA GLU A 181 27.85 -15.43 36.98
C GLU A 181 27.42 -16.11 38.26
N PRO A 182 27.59 -17.45 38.41
CA PRO A 182 27.28 -18.13 39.66
C PRO A 182 28.37 -17.73 40.70
N ILE A 183 27.86 -17.39 41.89
CA ILE A 183 28.64 -17.18 43.11
C ILE A 183 29.22 -18.53 43.56
#